data_f916b00eae483e0897aa6426ce53cb97
#
_entry.id   f916b00eae483e0897aa6426ce53cb97
#
_cell.length_a   1.000
_cell.length_b   1.000
_cell.length_c   1.000
_cell.angle_alpha   90.00
_cell.angle_beta   90.00
_cell.angle_gamma   90.00
#
_symmetry.space_group_name_H-M   'P 1'
#
loop_
_entity.id
_entity.type
_entity.pdbx_description
1 polymer ?
#
loop_
_entity_poly.entity_id
_entity_poly.type
_entity_poly.pdbx_seq_one_letter_code
_entity_poly.pdbx_strand_id
1 'polypeptide(L)'
;NDVIEVNSFPLAKLREVNLDTRRIGLGVMGWADSLVRLGLSYDSEEALQLADRLGAFLNSTAWDESARIAEERGPFPQYENSALKEWGMPPVRNSSVITIAPTGTISRIAGCSSGIEPHFAMAWWSNVLWTDHEGTSSKLLDSPASVFQSLQEALGTEDEAKRILEKIIEDPDNAEAIMGDHGLDAAVYRTAMKISAEAHVKMQAIWQKHVTNSVSKTINLPNSASVQDVKDAYRLAWETGCKAVTVYRDGSKSMQVLETGASREDEETQEDHLKVPRQRPVSVMGVTDRVRTGHGTMFVNLTFD
;
A
#
# COMPACT_ATOMS: atom_id res chain seq x y z
N ASN A 1 15.41 -15.42 -6.82
CA ASN A 1 15.35 -16.89 -7.09
C ASN A 1 16.04 -17.69 -5.98
N ASP A 2 17.17 -17.25 -5.45
CA ASP A 2 17.93 -18.01 -4.45
C ASP A 2 17.19 -18.15 -3.12
N VAL A 3 16.42 -17.15 -2.70
CA VAL A 3 15.57 -17.23 -1.50
C VAL A 3 14.56 -18.39 -1.57
N ILE A 4 14.00 -18.68 -2.77
CA ILE A 4 13.08 -19.81 -2.95
C ILE A 4 13.78 -21.15 -2.63
N GLU A 5 15.07 -21.27 -2.98
CA GLU A 5 15.85 -22.50 -2.75
C GLU A 5 16.18 -22.72 -1.28
N VAL A 6 16.57 -21.64 -0.58
CA VAL A 6 17.07 -21.73 0.81
C VAL A 6 15.99 -21.56 1.87
N ASN A 7 14.77 -21.19 1.47
CA ASN A 7 13.68 -20.94 2.39
C ASN A 7 13.23 -22.26 3.08
N SER A 8 12.95 -22.16 4.37
CA SER A 8 12.34 -23.26 5.13
C SER A 8 10.81 -23.13 5.11
N PHE A 9 10.14 -24.20 4.74
CA PHE A 9 8.68 -24.22 4.66
C PHE A 9 8.12 -25.10 5.79
N PRO A 10 7.09 -24.64 6.51
CA PRO A 10 6.49 -25.39 7.62
C PRO A 10 5.75 -26.66 7.17
N LEU A 11 5.32 -26.69 5.90
CA LEU A 11 4.61 -27.83 5.31
C LEU A 11 5.27 -28.24 3.99
N ALA A 12 5.44 -29.56 3.79
CA ALA A 12 6.00 -30.14 2.55
C ALA A 12 5.26 -29.68 1.30
N LYS A 13 3.91 -29.58 1.36
CA LYS A 13 3.10 -29.13 0.25
C LYS A 13 3.35 -27.68 -0.15
N LEU A 14 3.62 -26.79 0.82
CA LEU A 14 4.00 -25.40 0.53
C LEU A 14 5.36 -25.35 -0.18
N ARG A 15 6.32 -26.17 0.26
CA ARG A 15 7.62 -26.28 -0.39
C ARG A 15 7.47 -26.75 -1.85
N GLU A 16 6.72 -27.82 -2.08
CA GLU A 16 6.44 -28.36 -3.41
C GLU A 16 5.89 -27.27 -4.33
N VAL A 17 4.78 -26.62 -3.96
CA VAL A 17 4.12 -25.59 -4.79
C VAL A 17 5.04 -24.40 -5.07
N ASN A 18 5.82 -23.95 -4.07
CA ASN A 18 6.75 -22.83 -4.27
C ASN A 18 7.89 -23.17 -5.23
N LEU A 19 8.45 -24.38 -5.14
CA LEU A 19 9.51 -24.83 -6.04
C LEU A 19 8.96 -25.11 -7.46
N ASP A 20 7.76 -25.65 -7.56
CA ASP A 20 7.11 -25.97 -8.84
C ASP A 20 6.74 -24.73 -9.64
N THR A 21 6.28 -23.68 -8.96
CA THR A 21 5.81 -22.44 -9.62
C THR A 21 6.85 -21.32 -9.62
N ARG A 22 7.76 -21.29 -8.68
CA ARG A 22 8.84 -20.30 -8.52
C ARG A 22 8.37 -18.85 -8.64
N ARG A 23 7.25 -18.52 -8.00
CA ARG A 23 6.68 -17.19 -8.04
C ARG A 23 7.57 -16.17 -7.35
N ILE A 24 7.78 -15.04 -7.99
CA ILE A 24 8.43 -13.85 -7.40
C ILE A 24 7.55 -12.63 -7.60
N GLY A 25 7.89 -11.53 -6.92
CA GLY A 25 7.18 -10.26 -7.03
C GLY A 25 8.17 -9.11 -6.94
N LEU A 26 8.71 -8.67 -8.08
CA LEU A 26 9.39 -7.39 -8.18
C LEU A 26 8.33 -6.30 -8.20
N GLY A 27 8.53 -5.23 -7.43
CA GLY A 27 7.59 -4.12 -7.34
C GLY A 27 8.29 -2.80 -7.08
N VAL A 28 7.50 -1.73 -6.98
CA VAL A 28 7.98 -0.38 -6.72
C VAL A 28 7.45 0.14 -5.39
N MET A 29 8.16 1.11 -4.83
CA MET A 29 7.72 2.01 -3.78
C MET A 29 8.27 3.40 -4.09
N GLY A 30 7.77 4.46 -3.44
CA GLY A 30 8.20 5.83 -3.72
C GLY A 30 7.52 6.46 -4.95
N TRP A 31 6.39 5.92 -5.40
CA TRP A 31 5.68 6.46 -6.56
C TRP A 31 5.24 7.91 -6.34
N ALA A 32 4.60 8.21 -5.20
CA ALA A 32 4.16 9.56 -4.89
C ALA A 32 5.34 10.54 -4.79
N ASP A 33 6.45 10.14 -4.16
CA ASP A 33 7.66 10.96 -4.12
C ASP A 33 8.22 11.26 -5.50
N SER A 34 8.19 10.25 -6.38
CA SER A 34 8.64 10.43 -7.76
C SER A 34 7.78 11.44 -8.51
N LEU A 35 6.47 11.41 -8.32
CA LEU A 35 5.55 12.38 -8.93
C LEU A 35 5.77 13.79 -8.41
N VAL A 36 5.93 13.96 -7.08
CA VAL A 36 6.26 15.26 -6.47
C VAL A 36 7.55 15.83 -7.07
N ARG A 37 8.61 15.02 -7.17
CA ARG A 37 9.90 15.46 -7.74
C ARG A 37 9.81 15.81 -9.23
N LEU A 38 8.88 15.22 -9.95
CA LEU A 38 8.62 15.52 -11.37
C LEU A 38 7.62 16.66 -11.57
N GLY A 39 7.03 17.20 -10.50
CA GLY A 39 6.00 18.22 -10.58
C GLY A 39 4.69 17.72 -11.20
N LEU A 40 4.37 16.44 -11.02
CA LEU A 40 3.18 15.81 -11.58
C LEU A 40 2.12 15.55 -10.49
N SER A 41 0.89 15.99 -10.74
CA SER A 41 -0.24 15.60 -9.90
C SER A 41 -0.52 14.11 -10.02
N TYR A 42 -0.82 13.44 -8.89
CA TYR A 42 -1.07 12.00 -8.83
C TYR A 42 -2.19 11.53 -9.79
N ASP A 43 -3.21 12.36 -9.97
CA ASP A 43 -4.39 12.11 -10.78
C ASP A 43 -4.32 12.73 -12.19
N SER A 44 -3.15 13.25 -12.59
CA SER A 44 -2.96 13.81 -13.93
C SER A 44 -2.81 12.73 -15.01
N GLU A 45 -3.13 13.08 -16.24
CA GLU A 45 -2.95 12.20 -17.39
C GLU A 45 -1.46 11.87 -17.61
N GLU A 46 -0.58 12.83 -17.35
CA GLU A 46 0.88 12.66 -17.45
C GLU A 46 1.39 11.62 -16.45
N ALA A 47 0.85 11.62 -15.20
CA ALA A 47 1.18 10.63 -14.20
C ALA A 47 0.70 9.23 -14.60
N LEU A 48 -0.52 9.11 -15.17
CA LEU A 48 -1.04 7.84 -15.69
C LEU A 48 -0.19 7.31 -16.86
N GLN A 49 0.19 8.17 -17.79
CA GLN A 49 1.07 7.80 -18.91
C GLN A 49 2.47 7.39 -18.43
N LEU A 50 3.00 8.06 -17.41
CA LEU A 50 4.28 7.69 -16.82
C LEU A 50 4.17 6.31 -16.13
N ALA A 51 3.08 6.04 -15.41
CA ALA A 51 2.80 4.75 -14.79
C ALA A 51 2.72 3.62 -15.83
N ASP A 52 2.01 3.85 -16.94
CA ASP A 52 1.88 2.89 -18.05
C ASP A 52 3.26 2.56 -18.66
N ARG A 53 4.07 3.58 -18.98
CA ARG A 53 5.43 3.40 -19.53
C ARG A 53 6.36 2.67 -18.57
N LEU A 54 6.38 3.08 -17.29
CA LEU A 54 7.22 2.46 -16.26
C LEU A 54 6.79 1.02 -15.98
N GLY A 55 5.48 0.77 -15.89
CA GLY A 55 4.92 -0.56 -15.72
C GLY A 55 5.28 -1.49 -16.87
N ALA A 56 5.16 -1.03 -18.13
CA ALA A 56 5.53 -1.78 -19.32
C ALA A 56 7.03 -2.11 -19.32
N PHE A 57 7.89 -1.14 -19.01
CA PHE A 57 9.34 -1.33 -18.93
C PHE A 57 9.73 -2.38 -17.88
N LEU A 58 9.17 -2.27 -16.66
CA LEU A 58 9.44 -3.23 -15.59
C LEU A 58 8.96 -4.63 -15.96
N ASN A 59 7.77 -4.74 -16.55
CA ASN A 59 7.22 -6.02 -16.97
C ASN A 59 8.09 -6.72 -18.03
N SER A 60 8.40 -6.03 -19.12
CA SER A 60 9.25 -6.61 -20.18
C SER A 60 10.61 -7.02 -19.64
N THR A 61 11.30 -6.12 -18.93
CA THR A 61 12.65 -6.38 -18.38
C THR A 61 12.64 -7.56 -17.39
N ALA A 62 11.60 -7.67 -16.55
CA ALA A 62 11.51 -8.77 -15.60
C ALA A 62 11.26 -10.13 -16.27
N TRP A 63 10.49 -10.17 -17.36
CA TRP A 63 10.30 -11.39 -18.14
C TRP A 63 11.54 -11.76 -18.91
N ASP A 64 12.22 -10.80 -19.55
CA ASP A 64 13.47 -11.02 -20.25
C ASP A 64 14.55 -11.61 -19.32
N GLU A 65 14.67 -11.05 -18.11
CA GLU A 65 15.60 -11.58 -17.10
C GLU A 65 15.17 -12.97 -16.60
N SER A 66 13.87 -13.23 -16.44
CA SER A 66 13.37 -14.55 -16.05
C SER A 66 13.64 -15.61 -17.14
N ALA A 67 13.59 -15.23 -18.43
CA ALA A 67 13.99 -16.09 -19.55
C ALA A 67 15.48 -16.35 -19.53
N ARG A 68 16.31 -15.31 -19.38
CA ARG A 68 17.78 -15.46 -19.27
C ARG A 68 18.18 -16.39 -18.11
N ILE A 69 17.54 -16.27 -16.95
CA ILE A 69 17.80 -17.18 -15.82
C ILE A 69 17.34 -18.62 -16.15
N ALA A 70 16.28 -18.77 -16.94
CA ALA A 70 15.82 -20.10 -17.35
C ALA A 70 16.81 -20.81 -18.29
N GLU A 71 17.55 -20.08 -19.12
CA GLU A 71 18.64 -20.64 -19.94
C GLU A 71 19.76 -21.23 -19.06
N GLU A 72 20.07 -20.59 -17.93
CA GLU A 72 21.14 -21.03 -17.02
C GLU A 72 20.70 -22.13 -16.04
N ARG A 73 19.45 -22.05 -15.53
CA ARG A 73 18.97 -22.84 -14.38
C ARG A 73 17.73 -23.70 -14.69
N GLY A 74 17.29 -23.72 -15.95
CA GLY A 74 16.04 -24.34 -16.39
C GLY A 74 14.80 -23.50 -16.07
N PRO A 75 13.69 -23.72 -16.76
CA PRO A 75 12.40 -23.06 -16.47
C PRO A 75 11.84 -23.52 -15.12
N PHE A 76 10.74 -22.87 -14.66
CA PHE A 76 10.03 -23.41 -13.51
C PHE A 76 9.38 -24.77 -13.85
N PRO A 77 9.35 -25.74 -12.91
CA PRO A 77 8.96 -27.13 -13.22
C PRO A 77 7.62 -27.28 -13.91
N GLN A 78 6.60 -26.45 -13.57
CA GLN A 78 5.27 -26.50 -14.17
C GLN A 78 5.14 -25.71 -15.48
N TYR A 79 6.24 -25.24 -16.07
CA TYR A 79 6.17 -24.41 -17.29
C TYR A 79 5.41 -25.09 -18.42
N GLU A 80 5.68 -26.38 -18.71
CA GLU A 80 5.05 -27.12 -19.79
C GLU A 80 3.52 -27.26 -19.63
N ASN A 81 3.01 -27.18 -18.39
CA ASN A 81 1.59 -27.28 -18.05
C ASN A 81 0.98 -25.90 -17.72
N SER A 82 1.65 -24.82 -18.09
CA SER A 82 1.24 -23.47 -17.70
C SER A 82 0.58 -22.69 -18.83
N ALA A 83 -0.28 -21.74 -18.48
CA ALA A 83 -0.83 -20.79 -19.43
C ALA A 83 0.27 -19.96 -20.16
N LEU A 84 1.45 -19.77 -19.55
CA LEU A 84 2.54 -19.07 -20.21
C LEU A 84 3.03 -19.81 -21.46
N LYS A 85 3.10 -21.15 -21.40
CA LYS A 85 3.41 -21.98 -22.53
C LYS A 85 2.30 -21.92 -23.60
N GLU A 86 1.02 -21.98 -23.16
CA GLU A 86 -0.12 -21.85 -24.08
C GLU A 86 -0.15 -20.51 -24.81
N TRP A 87 0.27 -19.44 -24.15
CA TRP A 87 0.38 -18.08 -24.72
C TRP A 87 1.62 -17.90 -25.62
N GLY A 88 2.44 -18.93 -25.78
CA GLY A 88 3.62 -18.89 -26.63
C GLY A 88 4.79 -18.12 -26.02
N MET A 89 4.81 -17.87 -24.73
CA MET A 89 5.97 -17.28 -24.07
C MET A 89 7.17 -18.24 -24.11
N PRO A 90 8.40 -17.75 -24.20
CA PRO A 90 9.59 -18.59 -24.08
C PRO A 90 9.68 -19.24 -22.70
N PRO A 91 10.49 -20.30 -22.54
CA PRO A 91 10.76 -20.84 -21.21
C PRO A 91 11.28 -19.79 -20.25
N VAL A 92 10.64 -19.66 -19.08
CA VAL A 92 10.96 -18.66 -18.06
C VAL A 92 11.18 -19.32 -16.70
N ARG A 93 12.03 -18.72 -15.87
CA ARG A 93 12.38 -19.25 -14.54
C ARG A 93 11.27 -19.13 -13.53
N ASN A 94 10.34 -18.20 -13.69
CA ASN A 94 9.31 -17.82 -12.73
C ASN A 94 7.92 -17.82 -13.40
N SER A 95 6.91 -18.32 -12.73
CA SER A 95 5.52 -18.29 -13.23
C SER A 95 4.85 -16.94 -13.07
N SER A 96 5.42 -16.04 -12.28
CA SER A 96 5.04 -14.62 -12.15
C SER A 96 6.23 -13.81 -11.70
N VAL A 97 6.33 -12.55 -12.13
CA VAL A 97 7.50 -11.72 -11.91
C VAL A 97 7.22 -10.39 -11.21
N ILE A 98 6.07 -9.75 -11.44
CA ILE A 98 5.74 -8.42 -10.90
C ILE A 98 4.60 -8.49 -9.90
N THR A 99 4.72 -7.73 -8.80
CA THR A 99 3.65 -7.43 -7.84
C THR A 99 3.84 -6.02 -7.28
N ILE A 100 2.77 -5.34 -6.96
CA ILE A 100 2.81 -4.13 -6.15
C ILE A 100 2.36 -4.51 -4.75
N ALA A 101 3.34 -4.64 -3.85
CA ALA A 101 3.12 -4.95 -2.45
C ALA A 101 2.82 -3.67 -1.63
N PRO A 102 2.20 -3.77 -0.44
CA PRO A 102 1.91 -2.59 0.40
C PRO A 102 3.15 -1.80 0.82
N THR A 103 4.27 -2.45 1.06
CA THR A 103 5.58 -1.89 1.46
C THR A 103 5.55 -0.95 2.69
N GLY A 104 4.55 -1.05 3.56
CA GLY A 104 4.32 -0.11 4.67
C GLY A 104 5.51 0.07 5.62
N THR A 105 6.26 -0.99 5.91
CA THR A 105 7.44 -0.94 6.77
C THR A 105 8.72 -0.61 6.00
N ILE A 106 8.94 -1.29 4.86
CA ILE A 106 10.19 -1.13 4.10
C ILE A 106 10.28 0.24 3.42
N SER A 107 9.15 0.86 3.05
CA SER A 107 9.14 2.23 2.52
C SER A 107 9.59 3.25 3.56
N ARG A 108 9.20 3.08 4.84
CA ARG A 108 9.68 3.91 5.94
C ARG A 108 11.19 3.79 6.14
N ILE A 109 11.73 2.56 6.07
CA ILE A 109 13.18 2.32 6.16
C ILE A 109 13.90 2.99 4.98
N ALA A 110 13.31 2.96 3.79
CA ALA A 110 13.86 3.59 2.59
C ALA A 110 13.61 5.11 2.50
N GLY A 111 12.81 5.70 3.41
CA GLY A 111 12.46 7.11 3.41
C GLY A 111 11.62 7.54 2.21
N CYS A 112 10.68 6.70 1.76
CA CYS A 112 9.81 7.00 0.62
C CYS A 112 8.36 6.53 0.84
N SER A 113 7.46 6.94 -0.04
CA SER A 113 6.05 6.55 -0.04
C SER A 113 5.84 5.05 -0.29
N SER A 114 4.74 4.50 0.25
CA SER A 114 4.43 3.07 0.15
C SER A 114 3.90 2.72 -1.25
N GLY A 115 4.54 1.75 -1.90
CA GLY A 115 4.08 1.21 -3.19
C GLY A 115 3.77 2.31 -4.20
N ILE A 116 2.54 2.28 -4.70
CA ILE A 116 1.97 3.29 -5.59
C ILE A 116 0.92 4.17 -4.90
N GLU A 117 0.89 4.17 -3.55
CA GLU A 117 -0.05 5.01 -2.82
C GLU A 117 0.31 6.50 -2.94
N PRO A 118 -0.67 7.42 -3.01
CA PRO A 118 -0.41 8.83 -2.81
C PRO A 118 -0.05 9.11 -1.36
N HIS A 119 0.51 10.27 -1.08
CA HIS A 119 0.77 10.68 0.30
C HIS A 119 -0.54 10.81 1.09
N PHE A 120 -0.56 10.22 2.28
CA PHE A 120 -1.74 10.30 3.16
C PHE A 120 -1.83 11.69 3.82
N ALA A 121 -0.70 12.24 4.23
CA ALA A 121 -0.56 13.58 4.79
C ALA A 121 0.75 14.20 4.29
N MET A 122 0.82 15.53 4.26
CA MET A 122 2.04 16.27 3.89
C MET A 122 2.94 16.54 5.09
N ALA A 123 2.37 16.54 6.31
CA ALA A 123 3.11 16.66 7.56
C ALA A 123 2.33 16.03 8.71
N TRP A 124 3.02 15.57 9.75
CA TRP A 124 2.42 15.01 10.96
C TRP A 124 3.39 15.04 12.15
N TRP A 125 2.85 14.87 13.36
CA TRP A 125 3.67 14.65 14.54
C TRP A 125 3.88 13.15 14.77
N SER A 126 5.13 12.72 14.83
CA SER A 126 5.50 11.35 15.21
C SER A 126 5.85 11.30 16.70
N ASN A 127 5.20 10.40 17.45
CA ASN A 127 5.57 10.17 18.85
C ASN A 127 6.86 9.36 18.89
N VAL A 128 7.90 9.94 19.53
CA VAL A 128 9.16 9.24 19.75
C VAL A 128 8.99 8.38 21.01
N LEU A 129 9.20 7.06 20.88
CA LEU A 129 9.11 6.11 22.01
C LEU A 129 10.23 6.25 23.05
N TRP A 130 11.13 7.22 22.87
CA TRP A 130 12.17 7.53 23.84
C TRP A 130 11.62 8.55 24.83
N THR A 131 11.36 8.08 26.04
CA THR A 131 11.19 8.96 27.18
C THR A 131 12.58 9.35 27.66
N ASP A 132 12.81 10.64 27.89
CA ASP A 132 13.96 11.11 28.65
C ASP A 132 13.88 10.58 30.10
N HIS A 133 14.91 10.83 30.90
CA HIS A 133 14.93 10.41 32.31
C HIS A 133 13.79 11.01 33.17
N GLU A 134 13.04 11.97 32.62
CA GLU A 134 11.92 12.66 33.27
C GLU A 134 10.53 12.14 32.79
N GLY A 135 10.51 11.19 31.85
CA GLY A 135 9.26 10.57 31.35
C GLY A 135 8.53 11.40 30.29
N THR A 136 9.19 12.42 29.72
CA THR A 136 8.59 13.30 28.71
C THR A 136 8.68 12.63 27.33
N SER A 137 7.54 12.41 26.67
CA SER A 137 7.53 11.96 25.26
C SER A 137 7.79 13.16 24.34
N SER A 138 8.82 13.05 23.52
CA SER A 138 9.11 14.06 22.50
C SER A 138 8.28 13.77 21.23
N LYS A 139 7.71 14.81 20.64
CA LYS A 139 7.09 14.76 19.31
C LYS A 139 8.10 15.22 18.28
N LEU A 140 8.25 14.44 17.21
CA LEU A 140 9.10 14.79 16.07
C LEU A 140 8.20 15.25 14.92
N LEU A 141 8.52 16.41 14.34
CA LEU A 141 7.94 16.86 13.09
C LEU A 141 8.43 15.96 11.96
N ASP A 142 7.52 15.35 11.25
CA ASP A 142 7.79 14.41 10.17
C ASP A 142 6.99 14.78 8.91
N SER A 143 7.54 14.48 7.75
CA SER A 143 6.90 14.71 6.44
C SER A 143 7.51 13.80 5.39
N PRO A 144 6.85 13.58 4.24
CA PRO A 144 7.50 12.93 3.12
C PRO A 144 8.76 13.69 2.69
N ALA A 145 9.86 12.96 2.46
CA ALA A 145 11.15 13.58 2.12
C ALA A 145 11.08 14.47 0.87
N SER A 146 10.29 14.06 -0.14
CA SER A 146 10.05 14.85 -1.34
C SER A 146 9.34 16.18 -1.07
N VAL A 147 8.36 16.18 -0.16
CA VAL A 147 7.62 17.39 0.25
C VAL A 147 8.53 18.35 1.00
N PHE A 148 9.28 17.83 1.97
CA PHE A 148 10.23 18.64 2.73
C PHE A 148 11.29 19.27 1.83
N GLN A 149 11.87 18.49 0.91
CA GLN A 149 12.85 18.97 -0.05
C GLN A 149 12.28 20.07 -0.96
N SER A 150 11.04 19.87 -1.46
CA SER A 150 10.39 20.90 -2.30
C SER A 150 10.20 22.21 -1.56
N LEU A 151 9.82 22.17 -0.27
CA LEU A 151 9.72 23.36 0.57
C LEU A 151 11.08 24.01 0.81
N GLN A 152 12.13 23.24 1.08
CA GLN A 152 13.48 23.79 1.24
C GLN A 152 13.99 24.49 -0.02
N GLU A 153 13.74 23.90 -1.19
CA GLU A 153 14.13 24.47 -2.48
C GLU A 153 13.36 25.78 -2.77
N ALA A 154 12.07 25.83 -2.44
CA ALA A 154 11.25 27.02 -2.63
C ALA A 154 11.56 28.16 -1.65
N LEU A 155 11.85 27.84 -0.39
CA LEU A 155 12.00 28.80 0.70
C LEU A 155 13.46 29.14 1.01
N GLY A 156 14.39 28.27 0.63
CA GLY A 156 15.84 28.45 0.80
C GLY A 156 16.39 28.04 2.16
N THR A 157 15.56 27.81 3.19
CA THR A 157 16.00 27.42 4.53
C THR A 157 15.19 26.25 5.10
N GLU A 158 15.86 25.43 5.92
CA GLU A 158 15.22 24.31 6.63
C GLU A 158 14.21 24.80 7.69
N ASP A 159 14.52 25.88 8.38
CA ASP A 159 13.67 26.42 9.44
C ASP A 159 12.35 26.96 8.89
N GLU A 160 12.38 27.61 7.72
CA GLU A 160 11.15 28.07 7.06
C GLU A 160 10.32 26.89 6.56
N ALA A 161 10.95 25.87 5.96
CA ALA A 161 10.27 24.65 5.55
C ALA A 161 9.57 23.99 6.75
N LYS A 162 10.23 23.85 7.90
CA LYS A 162 9.62 23.31 9.13
C LYS A 162 8.41 24.10 9.60
N ARG A 163 8.49 25.45 9.60
CA ARG A 163 7.36 26.31 9.97
C ARG A 163 6.15 26.12 9.05
N ILE A 164 6.37 25.87 7.76
CA ILE A 164 5.27 25.59 6.84
C ILE A 164 4.67 24.23 7.10
N LEU A 165 5.49 23.20 7.40
CA LEU A 165 4.98 21.89 7.80
C LEU A 165 4.16 21.94 9.09
N GLU A 166 4.58 22.75 10.07
CA GLU A 166 3.78 22.98 11.29
C GLU A 166 2.42 23.59 10.97
N LYS A 167 2.35 24.61 10.09
CA LYS A 167 1.08 25.18 9.62
C LYS A 167 0.21 24.16 8.91
N ILE A 168 0.79 23.26 8.11
CA ILE A 168 0.07 22.18 7.44
C ILE A 168 -0.51 21.21 8.47
N ILE A 169 0.18 20.93 9.58
CA ILE A 169 -0.37 20.08 10.65
C ILE A 169 -1.54 20.78 11.38
N GLU A 170 -1.45 22.10 11.57
CA GLU A 170 -2.53 22.89 12.19
C GLU A 170 -3.77 22.97 11.31
N ASP A 171 -3.59 22.98 9.98
CA ASP A 171 -4.69 23.08 9.00
C ASP A 171 -4.47 22.09 7.82
N PRO A 172 -4.61 20.78 8.06
CA PRO A 172 -4.32 19.76 7.07
C PRO A 172 -5.30 19.77 5.87
N ASP A 173 -6.48 20.31 6.04
CA ASP A 173 -7.47 20.45 4.96
C ASP A 173 -7.05 21.50 3.91
N ASN A 174 -6.26 22.47 4.29
CA ASN A 174 -5.72 23.52 3.43
C ASN A 174 -4.26 23.30 3.01
N ALA A 175 -3.68 22.12 3.24
CA ALA A 175 -2.29 21.81 2.90
C ALA A 175 -1.91 22.19 1.46
N GLU A 176 -2.77 21.90 0.50
CA GLU A 176 -2.57 22.22 -0.93
C GLU A 176 -2.47 23.74 -1.15
N ALA A 177 -3.36 24.51 -0.54
CA ALA A 177 -3.36 25.97 -0.64
C ALA A 177 -2.10 26.57 0.02
N ILE A 178 -1.73 26.06 1.21
CA ILE A 178 -0.50 26.47 1.91
C ILE A 178 0.72 26.23 1.01
N MET A 179 0.82 25.09 0.34
CA MET A 179 1.91 24.83 -0.61
C MET A 179 1.88 25.82 -1.79
N GLY A 180 0.69 26.11 -2.31
CA GLY A 180 0.47 27.07 -3.39
C GLY A 180 0.90 28.50 -3.05
N ASP A 181 0.68 28.97 -1.83
CA ASP A 181 1.07 30.29 -1.36
C ASP A 181 2.60 30.48 -1.35
N HIS A 182 3.34 29.38 -1.36
CA HIS A 182 4.81 29.38 -1.41
C HIS A 182 5.37 29.05 -2.82
N GLY A 183 4.54 29.22 -3.87
CA GLY A 183 4.97 29.08 -5.26
C GLY A 183 5.08 27.63 -5.78
N LEU A 184 4.56 26.67 -5.01
CA LEU A 184 4.49 25.27 -5.40
C LEU A 184 3.13 24.98 -6.06
N ASP A 185 3.11 24.04 -7.04
CA ASP A 185 1.83 23.68 -7.68
C ASP A 185 0.97 22.87 -6.69
N ALA A 186 -0.10 23.49 -6.20
CA ALA A 186 -1.03 22.89 -5.24
C ALA A 186 -1.55 21.49 -5.68
N ALA A 187 -1.75 21.27 -6.98
CA ALA A 187 -2.26 20.01 -7.49
C ALA A 187 -1.29 18.83 -7.27
N VAL A 188 0.03 19.10 -7.19
CA VAL A 188 1.07 18.10 -6.95
C VAL A 188 1.02 17.57 -5.51
N TYR A 189 0.56 18.40 -4.56
CA TYR A 189 0.58 18.11 -3.13
C TYR A 189 -0.79 17.65 -2.60
N ARG A 190 -1.61 17.04 -3.45
CA ARG A 190 -2.86 16.42 -3.03
C ARG A 190 -2.63 15.20 -2.16
N THR A 191 -3.34 15.17 -1.04
CA THR A 191 -3.36 13.99 -0.17
C THR A 191 -4.31 12.91 -0.69
N ALA A 192 -4.16 11.69 -0.20
CA ALA A 192 -4.99 10.54 -0.60
C ALA A 192 -6.49 10.82 -0.46
N MET A 193 -6.91 11.60 0.54
CA MET A 193 -8.32 11.93 0.79
C MET A 193 -8.88 12.98 -0.19
N LYS A 194 -8.02 13.73 -0.88
CA LYS A 194 -8.41 14.74 -1.88
C LYS A 194 -8.44 14.20 -3.31
N ILE A 195 -7.89 13.01 -3.52
CA ILE A 195 -7.91 12.32 -4.81
C ILE A 195 -9.23 11.57 -4.94
N SER A 196 -9.90 11.68 -6.09
CA SER A 196 -11.18 11.00 -6.31
C SER A 196 -11.04 9.48 -6.33
N ALA A 197 -12.10 8.77 -5.94
CA ALA A 197 -12.16 7.30 -6.02
C ALA A 197 -11.84 6.79 -7.43
N GLU A 198 -12.35 7.48 -8.44
CA GLU A 198 -12.09 7.16 -9.85
C GLU A 198 -10.60 7.26 -10.20
N ALA A 199 -9.92 8.31 -9.75
CA ALA A 199 -8.48 8.48 -9.99
C ALA A 199 -7.64 7.42 -9.27
N HIS A 200 -8.01 7.05 -8.03
CA HIS A 200 -7.39 5.93 -7.33
C HIS A 200 -7.51 4.63 -8.13
N VAL A 201 -8.70 4.31 -8.64
CA VAL A 201 -8.94 3.10 -9.42
C VAL A 201 -8.19 3.15 -10.76
N LYS A 202 -8.21 4.29 -11.47
CA LYS A 202 -7.47 4.46 -12.74
C LYS A 202 -5.98 4.21 -12.57
N MET A 203 -5.36 4.79 -11.54
CA MET A 203 -3.94 4.56 -11.24
C MET A 203 -3.67 3.07 -10.97
N GLN A 204 -4.51 2.42 -10.17
CA GLN A 204 -4.39 0.98 -9.92
C GLN A 204 -4.53 0.15 -11.20
N ALA A 205 -5.51 0.48 -12.04
CA ALA A 205 -5.79 -0.25 -13.27
C ALA A 205 -4.62 -0.15 -14.28
N ILE A 206 -4.02 1.04 -14.42
CA ILE A 206 -2.85 1.23 -15.27
C ILE A 206 -1.68 0.33 -14.81
N TRP A 207 -1.37 0.31 -13.52
CA TRP A 207 -0.35 -0.60 -13.00
C TRP A 207 -0.74 -2.06 -13.18
N GLN A 208 -2.02 -2.42 -12.96
CA GLN A 208 -2.50 -3.81 -13.07
C GLN A 208 -2.32 -4.39 -14.49
N LYS A 209 -2.37 -3.58 -15.54
CA LYS A 209 -2.08 -4.01 -16.92
C LYS A 209 -0.71 -4.70 -17.06
N HIS A 210 0.27 -4.25 -16.27
CA HIS A 210 1.65 -4.68 -16.35
C HIS A 210 2.07 -5.61 -15.20
N VAL A 211 1.21 -5.76 -14.18
CA VAL A 211 1.52 -6.53 -12.97
C VAL A 211 0.93 -7.93 -13.08
N THR A 212 1.80 -8.95 -13.03
CA THR A 212 1.39 -10.36 -13.16
C THR A 212 0.62 -10.89 -11.94
N ASN A 213 0.92 -10.38 -10.74
CA ASN A 213 0.17 -10.67 -9.51
C ASN A 213 -0.90 -9.58 -9.26
N SER A 214 -1.19 -9.30 -8.00
CA SER A 214 -2.09 -8.22 -7.61
C SER A 214 -1.35 -6.92 -7.35
N VAL A 215 -2.09 -5.81 -7.40
CA VAL A 215 -1.66 -4.47 -7.02
C VAL A 215 -2.31 -4.12 -5.70
N SER A 216 -1.49 -3.84 -4.68
CA SER A 216 -1.97 -3.28 -3.42
C SER A 216 -2.20 -1.78 -3.59
N LYS A 217 -3.44 -1.38 -3.45
CA LYS A 217 -3.87 0.02 -3.55
C LYS A 217 -5.12 0.25 -2.73
N THR A 218 -5.11 1.31 -1.93
CA THR A 218 -6.26 1.75 -1.16
C THR A 218 -6.99 2.86 -1.89
N ILE A 219 -8.31 2.73 -2.03
CA ILE A 219 -9.20 3.80 -2.45
C ILE A 219 -9.65 4.50 -1.18
N ASN A 220 -9.14 5.72 -0.97
CA ASN A 220 -9.46 6.51 0.21
C ASN A 220 -10.72 7.33 -0.08
N LEU A 221 -11.73 7.19 0.78
CA LEU A 221 -13.01 7.88 0.67
C LEU A 221 -13.21 8.77 1.90
N PRO A 222 -13.74 9.99 1.72
CA PRO A 222 -14.06 10.87 2.83
C PRO A 222 -15.18 10.28 3.71
N ASN A 223 -15.32 10.80 4.93
CA ASN A 223 -16.38 10.39 5.85
C ASN A 223 -17.79 10.57 5.26
N SER A 224 -17.98 11.57 4.39
CA SER A 224 -19.26 11.85 3.71
C SER A 224 -19.62 10.84 2.61
N ALA A 225 -18.68 9.94 2.22
CA ALA A 225 -18.92 8.99 1.15
C ALA A 225 -20.08 8.03 1.49
N SER A 226 -20.94 7.82 0.52
CA SER A 226 -22.12 6.96 0.61
C SER A 226 -21.80 5.49 0.29
N VAL A 227 -22.75 4.61 0.60
CA VAL A 227 -22.68 3.19 0.16
C VAL A 227 -22.62 3.09 -1.37
N GLN A 228 -23.23 4.04 -2.09
CA GLN A 228 -23.19 4.04 -3.55
C GLN A 228 -21.79 4.33 -4.07
N ASP A 229 -21.07 5.29 -3.48
CA ASP A 229 -19.68 5.60 -3.86
C ASP A 229 -18.77 4.39 -3.71
N VAL A 230 -18.95 3.62 -2.63
CA VAL A 230 -18.23 2.36 -2.44
C VAL A 230 -18.57 1.34 -3.53
N LYS A 231 -19.86 1.17 -3.85
CA LYS A 231 -20.30 0.26 -4.93
C LYS A 231 -19.72 0.66 -6.28
N ASP A 232 -19.69 1.94 -6.58
CA ASP A 232 -19.19 2.47 -7.85
C ASP A 232 -17.67 2.27 -7.96
N ALA A 233 -16.93 2.44 -6.86
CA ALA A 233 -15.51 2.14 -6.80
C ALA A 233 -15.22 0.64 -7.08
N TYR A 234 -15.98 -0.27 -6.47
CA TYR A 234 -15.86 -1.72 -6.72
C TYR A 234 -16.20 -2.08 -8.16
N ARG A 235 -17.28 -1.49 -8.71
CA ARG A 235 -17.69 -1.72 -10.09
C ARG A 235 -16.62 -1.25 -11.07
N LEU A 236 -16.11 -0.03 -10.90
CA LEU A 236 -15.08 0.52 -11.75
C LEU A 236 -13.79 -0.32 -11.69
N ALA A 237 -13.38 -0.78 -10.51
CA ALA A 237 -12.21 -1.63 -10.37
C ALA A 237 -12.39 -2.97 -11.15
N TRP A 238 -13.59 -3.55 -11.12
CA TRP A 238 -13.89 -4.74 -11.91
C TRP A 238 -13.90 -4.47 -13.41
N GLU A 239 -14.56 -3.41 -13.85
CA GLU A 239 -14.64 -3.01 -15.27
C GLU A 239 -13.27 -2.69 -15.87
N THR A 240 -12.35 -2.15 -15.06
CA THR A 240 -10.98 -1.80 -15.46
C THR A 240 -9.97 -2.94 -15.28
N GLY A 241 -10.41 -4.13 -14.86
CA GLY A 241 -9.58 -5.34 -14.76
C GLY A 241 -8.66 -5.39 -13.55
N CYS A 242 -8.93 -4.63 -12.49
CA CYS A 242 -8.21 -4.77 -11.23
C CYS A 242 -8.49 -6.14 -10.58
N LYS A 243 -7.45 -6.85 -10.15
CA LYS A 243 -7.57 -8.18 -9.52
C LYS A 243 -8.04 -8.13 -8.07
N ALA A 244 -7.83 -7.01 -7.41
CA ALA A 244 -8.22 -6.78 -6.02
C ALA A 244 -8.57 -5.30 -5.85
N VAL A 245 -9.33 -4.98 -4.80
CA VAL A 245 -9.65 -3.60 -4.41
C VAL A 245 -9.71 -3.52 -2.89
N THR A 246 -9.17 -2.45 -2.34
CA THR A 246 -9.28 -2.11 -0.92
C THR A 246 -9.90 -0.73 -0.81
N VAL A 247 -10.96 -0.60 -0.02
CA VAL A 247 -11.61 0.68 0.25
C VAL A 247 -11.41 1.03 1.72
N TYR A 248 -10.99 2.26 1.96
CA TYR A 248 -10.96 2.87 3.28
C TYR A 248 -11.85 4.12 3.27
N ARG A 249 -12.86 4.14 4.14
CA ARG A 249 -13.70 5.32 4.38
C ARG A 249 -13.31 5.94 5.71
N ASP A 250 -13.02 7.22 5.70
CA ASP A 250 -12.63 7.94 6.91
C ASP A 250 -13.68 7.80 8.02
N GLY A 251 -13.21 7.65 9.27
CA GLY A 251 -14.08 7.46 10.42
C GLY A 251 -14.80 6.11 10.49
N SER A 252 -14.48 5.12 9.65
CA SER A 252 -15.10 3.79 9.66
C SER A 252 -14.58 2.87 10.78
N LYS A 253 -13.48 3.23 11.44
CA LYS A 253 -12.88 2.49 12.55
C LYS A 253 -12.69 3.42 13.74
N SER A 254 -12.89 2.90 14.95
CA SER A 254 -12.71 3.63 16.21
C SER A 254 -11.24 3.97 16.53
N MET A 255 -10.28 3.25 15.96
CA MET A 255 -8.85 3.58 16.01
C MET A 255 -8.31 3.68 14.59
N GLN A 256 -7.74 4.82 14.25
CA GLN A 256 -7.06 5.06 12.99
C GLN A 256 -5.56 4.82 13.16
N VAL A 257 -4.94 4.17 12.19
CA VAL A 257 -3.49 3.87 12.22
C VAL A 257 -2.65 5.13 11.89
N LEU A 258 -3.23 6.09 11.17
CA LEU A 258 -2.65 7.39 10.85
C LEU A 258 -3.70 8.47 11.15
N GLU A 259 -3.38 9.38 12.03
CA GLU A 259 -4.20 10.55 12.36
C GLU A 259 -3.55 11.80 11.77
N THR A 260 -4.30 12.55 10.98
CA THR A 260 -3.89 13.90 10.58
C THR A 260 -4.18 14.83 11.75
N GLY A 261 -3.13 15.37 12.33
CA GLY A 261 -2.90 16.32 13.39
C GLY A 261 -3.98 17.08 14.16
N ALA A 262 -5.24 16.99 13.85
CA ALA A 262 -6.30 17.49 14.71
C ALA A 262 -6.66 16.41 15.74
N SER A 263 -5.93 16.36 16.84
CA SER A 263 -6.38 15.64 18.03
C SER A 263 -7.78 16.17 18.40
N ARG A 264 -8.81 15.35 18.20
CA ARG A 264 -10.04 15.53 18.96
C ARG A 264 -9.61 15.45 20.42
N GLU A 265 -9.82 16.53 21.17
CA GLU A 265 -9.79 16.46 22.62
C GLU A 265 -10.62 15.24 23.02
N ASP A 266 -10.00 14.35 23.78
CA ASP A 266 -10.62 13.15 24.29
C ASP A 266 -11.91 13.57 25.00
N GLU A 267 -13.07 13.41 24.37
CA GLU A 267 -14.28 13.15 25.11
C GLU A 267 -13.99 11.85 25.86
N GLU A 268 -13.88 11.93 27.17
CA GLU A 268 -13.84 10.81 28.09
C GLU A 268 -15.07 9.92 27.80
N THR A 269 -14.94 9.06 26.81
CA THR A 269 -15.91 7.99 26.58
C THR A 269 -15.61 6.93 27.61
N GLN A 270 -16.64 6.65 28.42
CA GLN A 270 -16.75 5.55 29.37
C GLN A 270 -15.89 4.38 28.95
N GLU A 271 -15.03 3.91 29.87
CA GLU A 271 -14.16 2.74 29.70
C GLU A 271 -14.92 1.60 29.04
N ASP A 272 -14.60 1.38 27.78
CA ASP A 272 -15.10 0.25 27.00
C ASP A 272 -14.27 -0.97 27.42
N HIS A 273 -14.76 -1.69 28.42
CA HIS A 273 -14.14 -2.91 28.97
C HIS A 273 -13.87 -4.00 27.91
N LEU A 274 -14.28 -3.78 26.65
CA LEU A 274 -14.07 -4.68 25.52
C LEU A 274 -12.68 -4.52 24.84
N LYS A 275 -11.91 -3.47 25.21
CA LYS A 275 -10.60 -3.18 24.55
C LYS A 275 -9.40 -3.85 25.19
N VAL A 276 -9.52 -4.42 26.37
CA VAL A 276 -8.44 -5.18 27.00
C VAL A 276 -8.58 -6.64 26.55
N PRO A 277 -7.57 -7.21 25.84
CA PRO A 277 -7.60 -8.63 25.51
C PRO A 277 -7.71 -9.44 26.81
N ARG A 278 -8.79 -10.17 26.99
CA ARG A 278 -8.91 -11.11 28.13
C ARG A 278 -7.76 -12.11 28.04
N GLN A 279 -7.09 -12.39 29.15
CA GLN A 279 -6.19 -13.52 29.24
C GLN A 279 -7.00 -14.78 28.94
N ARG A 280 -6.67 -15.45 27.83
CA ARG A 280 -7.32 -16.71 27.49
C ARG A 280 -6.94 -17.77 28.53
N PRO A 281 -7.88 -18.59 28.99
CA PRO A 281 -7.56 -19.73 29.84
C PRO A 281 -6.58 -20.67 29.13
N VAL A 282 -5.75 -21.34 29.90
CA VAL A 282 -4.78 -22.33 29.36
C VAL A 282 -5.47 -23.46 28.60
N SER A 283 -6.76 -23.70 28.90
CA SER A 283 -7.60 -24.70 28.26
C SER A 283 -8.98 -24.12 28.05
N VAL A 284 -9.52 -24.21 26.83
CA VAL A 284 -10.88 -23.79 26.45
C VAL A 284 -11.64 -24.99 25.91
N MET A 285 -12.94 -25.10 26.23
CA MET A 285 -13.81 -26.06 25.59
C MET A 285 -14.32 -25.52 24.26
N GLY A 286 -14.45 -26.36 23.26
CA GLY A 286 -14.95 -25.97 21.95
C GLY A 286 -15.73 -27.08 21.26
N VAL A 287 -16.57 -26.68 20.34
CA VAL A 287 -17.33 -27.59 19.49
C VAL A 287 -16.82 -27.43 18.06
N THR A 288 -16.59 -28.57 17.38
CA THR A 288 -16.23 -28.58 15.97
C THR A 288 -17.43 -29.04 15.15
N ASP A 289 -17.99 -28.14 14.37
CA ASP A 289 -19.10 -28.45 13.48
C ASP A 289 -18.60 -28.73 12.05
N ARG A 290 -19.19 -29.76 11.45
CA ARG A 290 -18.96 -30.09 10.07
C ARG A 290 -20.03 -29.43 9.19
N VAL A 291 -19.63 -28.41 8.43
CA VAL A 291 -20.52 -27.67 7.53
C VAL A 291 -20.28 -28.10 6.09
N ARG A 292 -21.32 -28.46 5.36
CA ARG A 292 -21.25 -28.66 3.91
C ARG A 292 -21.47 -27.35 3.19
N THR A 293 -20.52 -27.00 2.32
CA THR A 293 -20.61 -25.83 1.44
C THR A 293 -20.69 -26.26 -0.02
N GLY A 294 -21.03 -25.36 -0.92
CA GLY A 294 -21.05 -25.63 -2.37
C GLY A 294 -19.67 -26.03 -2.94
N HIS A 295 -18.59 -25.81 -2.21
CA HIS A 295 -17.23 -26.15 -2.60
C HIS A 295 -16.60 -27.30 -1.80
N GLY A 296 -17.37 -27.98 -0.97
CA GLY A 296 -16.91 -29.12 -0.18
C GLY A 296 -17.29 -29.04 1.30
N THR A 297 -16.59 -29.81 2.13
CA THR A 297 -16.79 -29.86 3.58
C THR A 297 -15.82 -28.93 4.30
N MET A 298 -16.34 -28.09 5.18
CA MET A 298 -15.60 -27.22 6.07
C MET A 298 -15.83 -27.64 7.54
N PHE A 299 -14.78 -27.62 8.35
CA PHE A 299 -14.91 -27.79 9.80
C PHE A 299 -14.76 -26.43 10.49
N VAL A 300 -15.78 -26.03 11.23
CA VAL A 300 -15.81 -24.77 11.98
C VAL A 300 -15.58 -25.10 13.47
N ASN A 301 -14.51 -24.54 14.04
CA ASN A 301 -14.21 -24.66 15.47
C ASN A 301 -14.72 -23.42 16.20
N LEU A 302 -15.64 -23.62 17.15
CA LEU A 302 -16.12 -22.60 18.05
C LEU A 302 -15.58 -22.91 19.45
N THR A 303 -14.78 -22.01 19.98
CA THR A 303 -14.25 -22.10 21.34
C THR A 303 -14.99 -21.10 22.23
N PHE A 304 -15.35 -21.52 23.45
CA PHE A 304 -16.04 -20.70 24.42
C PHE A 304 -15.13 -20.41 25.60
N ASP A 305 -15.03 -19.13 25.99
CA ASP A 305 -14.33 -18.66 27.18
C ASP A 305 -15.26 -18.68 28.40
#